data_c7ba753371e1c027e006f947b0a90253
#
_entry.id   c7ba753371e1c027e006f947b0a90253
#
_cell.length_a   1.000
_cell.length_b   1.000
_cell.length_c   1.000
_cell.angle_alpha   90.00
_cell.angle_beta   90.00
_cell.angle_gamma   90.00
#
_symmetry.space_group_name_H-M   'P 1'
#
loop_
_entity.id
_entity.type
_entity.pdbx_description
1 polymer ?
#
loop_
_entity_poly.entity_id
_entity_poly.type
_entity_poly.pdbx_seq_one_letter_code
_entity_poly.pdbx_strand_id
1 'polypeptide(L)'
;SIVSPGGVGFDINCGVRLLSTNLWEKDVQPVKEQLAQSLFDHIPVGVGSKGIIPMTANDLEEALEMGMDWSLREGYVWAEDKEHCEEYGRMLNADPSKVSLRAKKRGLPQLGTLGAGNHYAEIQVVDEIYDKWSASQMGIEEKGQVCVMIHSGSRGFGHQVATDALVQMEKAMKRDQIEVNDRQLACARINSQEGQD
;
A
#
# COMPACT_ATOMS: atom_id res chain seq x y z
N SER A 1 -7.64 -11.46 -23.83
CA SER A 1 -6.82 -10.85 -22.74
C SER A 1 -6.90 -11.72 -21.50
N ILE A 2 -5.83 -11.77 -20.73
CA ILE A 2 -5.69 -12.48 -19.46
C ILE A 2 -5.29 -11.50 -18.36
N VAL A 3 -5.52 -11.89 -17.10
CA VAL A 3 -5.04 -11.22 -15.88
C VAL A 3 -4.26 -12.24 -15.05
N SER A 4 -3.14 -11.80 -14.48
CA SER A 4 -2.26 -12.62 -13.63
C SER A 4 -1.83 -11.81 -12.40
N PRO A 5 -2.37 -12.08 -11.22
CA PRO A 5 -2.00 -11.35 -10.00
C PRO A 5 -0.53 -11.51 -9.64
N GLY A 6 0.01 -12.72 -9.78
CA GLY A 6 1.41 -12.99 -9.50
C GLY A 6 2.39 -12.30 -10.46
N GLY A 7 1.93 -11.99 -11.69
CA GLY A 7 2.70 -11.22 -12.68
C GLY A 7 2.88 -9.74 -12.28
N VAL A 8 2.00 -9.23 -11.40
CA VAL A 8 2.10 -7.87 -10.84
C VAL A 8 2.89 -7.89 -9.53
N GLY A 9 2.62 -8.83 -8.64
CA GLY A 9 3.32 -9.01 -7.37
C GLY A 9 2.38 -9.48 -6.25
N PHE A 10 2.98 -10.16 -5.26
CA PHE A 10 2.22 -10.69 -4.12
C PHE A 10 1.89 -9.63 -3.06
N ASP A 11 2.70 -8.59 -2.95
CA ASP A 11 2.39 -7.45 -2.10
C ASP A 11 1.53 -6.47 -2.92
N ILE A 12 0.24 -6.80 -3.03
CA ILE A 12 -0.71 -6.02 -3.80
C ILE A 12 -0.72 -4.57 -3.30
N ASN A 13 -0.64 -3.61 -4.23
CA ASN A 13 -0.57 -2.19 -3.93
C ASN A 13 0.62 -1.80 -3.02
N CYS A 14 1.79 -2.41 -3.27
CA CYS A 14 3.05 -1.96 -2.68
C CYS A 14 3.39 -0.58 -3.25
N GLY A 15 3.17 0.45 -2.47
CA GLY A 15 3.22 1.84 -2.93
C GLY A 15 4.13 2.73 -2.11
N VAL A 16 4.46 3.86 -2.69
CA VAL A 16 5.30 4.89 -2.09
C VAL A 16 4.53 6.19 -1.90
N ARG A 17 4.71 6.81 -0.74
CA ARG A 17 4.28 8.17 -0.46
C ARG A 17 5.50 9.04 -0.21
N LEU A 18 5.54 10.19 -0.87
CA LEU A 18 6.50 11.23 -0.60
C LEU A 18 5.77 12.43 0.01
N LEU A 19 6.16 12.80 1.22
CA LEU A 19 5.64 13.97 1.92
C LEU A 19 6.70 15.08 1.82
N SER A 20 6.39 16.17 1.14
CA SER A 20 7.21 17.37 1.18
C SER A 20 7.01 18.10 2.51
N THR A 21 8.07 18.70 3.04
CA THR A 21 8.02 19.44 4.28
C THR A 21 8.53 20.87 4.08
N ASN A 22 8.28 21.72 5.04
CA ASN A 22 8.88 23.07 5.13
C ASN A 22 10.16 23.09 5.97
N LEU A 23 10.81 21.93 6.13
CA LEU A 23 12.06 21.79 6.88
C LEU A 23 13.26 21.67 5.94
N TRP A 24 14.43 22.04 6.45
CA TRP A 24 15.69 21.98 5.75
C TRP A 24 16.65 21.01 6.45
N GLU A 25 17.64 20.51 5.72
CA GLU A 25 18.65 19.61 6.28
C GLU A 25 19.26 20.15 7.58
N LYS A 26 19.56 21.45 7.63
CA LYS A 26 20.10 22.11 8.83
C LYS A 26 19.19 22.05 10.05
N ASP A 27 17.87 21.92 9.85
CA ASP A 27 16.89 21.83 10.94
C ASP A 27 16.83 20.41 11.50
N VAL A 28 17.07 19.41 10.66
CA VAL A 28 16.94 17.99 11.01
C VAL A 28 18.27 17.39 11.48
N GLN A 29 19.40 17.78 10.90
CA GLN A 29 20.72 17.22 11.24
C GLN A 29 21.05 17.26 12.74
N PRO A 30 20.78 18.34 13.49
CA PRO A 30 21.06 18.37 14.93
C PRO A 30 20.25 17.38 15.76
N VAL A 31 19.11 16.94 15.26
CA VAL A 31 18.14 16.08 15.98
C VAL A 31 17.91 14.72 15.30
N LYS A 32 18.72 14.37 14.31
CA LYS A 32 18.50 13.16 13.49
C LYS A 32 18.44 11.85 14.30
N GLU A 33 19.23 11.74 15.35
CA GLU A 33 19.25 10.55 16.19
C GLU A 33 17.96 10.43 17.04
N GLN A 34 17.50 11.55 17.60
CA GLN A 34 16.24 11.60 18.33
C GLN A 34 15.05 11.33 17.39
N LEU A 35 15.11 11.87 16.16
CA LEU A 35 14.09 11.63 15.15
C LEU A 35 14.06 10.16 14.74
N ALA A 36 15.20 9.54 14.48
CA ALA A 36 15.30 8.12 14.16
C ALA A 36 14.74 7.23 15.30
N GLN A 37 15.08 7.55 16.55
CA GLN A 37 14.55 6.85 17.70
C GLN A 37 13.03 7.03 17.81
N SER A 38 12.53 8.24 17.59
CA SER A 38 11.08 8.52 17.62
C SER A 38 10.33 7.74 16.54
N LEU A 39 10.87 7.67 15.31
CA LEU A 39 10.28 6.85 14.25
C LEU A 39 10.24 5.37 14.64
N PHE A 40 11.33 4.87 15.22
CA PHE A 40 11.40 3.48 15.69
C PHE A 40 10.38 3.18 16.79
N ASP A 41 10.19 4.09 17.73
CA ASP A 41 9.29 3.90 18.87
C ASP A 41 7.79 4.00 18.48
N HIS A 42 7.47 4.75 17.43
CA HIS A 42 6.07 5.08 17.09
C HIS A 42 5.55 4.39 15.84
N ILE A 43 6.42 3.90 14.94
CA ILE A 43 6.00 3.21 13.73
C ILE A 43 6.09 1.70 13.93
N PRO A 44 4.96 0.97 13.95
CA PRO A 44 5.00 -0.49 14.08
C PRO A 44 5.65 -1.14 12.86
N VAL A 45 6.77 -1.83 13.08
CA VAL A 45 7.56 -2.52 12.03
C VAL A 45 7.62 -4.02 12.27
N GLY A 46 7.92 -4.79 11.21
CA GLY A 46 8.08 -6.24 11.27
C GLY A 46 6.88 -7.03 10.76
N VAL A 47 7.11 -8.32 10.49
CA VAL A 47 6.13 -9.23 9.87
C VAL A 47 4.89 -9.43 10.75
N GLY A 48 5.07 -9.54 12.05
CA GLY A 48 4.01 -9.80 13.04
C GLY A 48 3.52 -8.57 13.78
N SER A 49 3.89 -7.37 13.34
CA SER A 49 3.50 -6.12 14.02
C SER A 49 1.99 -5.92 14.01
N LYS A 50 1.50 -5.26 15.07
CA LYS A 50 0.11 -4.87 15.20
C LYS A 50 -0.01 -3.37 14.96
N GLY A 51 -1.05 -2.96 14.22
CA GLY A 51 -1.35 -1.57 13.95
C GLY A 51 -1.80 -0.81 15.19
N ILE A 52 -1.65 0.50 15.14
CA ILE A 52 -2.13 1.43 16.16
C ILE A 52 -3.62 1.78 15.99
N ILE A 53 -4.20 1.39 14.87
CA ILE A 53 -5.63 1.65 14.55
C ILE A 53 -6.45 0.51 15.14
N PRO A 54 -7.30 0.78 16.16
CA PRO A 54 -8.21 -0.22 16.67
C PRO A 54 -9.26 -0.56 15.60
N MET A 55 -9.43 -1.84 15.27
CA MET A 55 -10.35 -2.29 14.24
C MET A 55 -11.18 -3.48 14.70
N THR A 56 -12.48 -3.41 14.41
CA THR A 56 -13.36 -4.57 14.39
C THR A 56 -13.39 -5.21 12.99
N ALA A 57 -14.02 -6.37 12.87
CA ALA A 57 -14.24 -7.00 11.56
C ALA A 57 -15.09 -6.12 10.64
N ASN A 58 -16.09 -5.42 11.19
CA ASN A 58 -16.93 -4.49 10.43
C ASN A 58 -16.15 -3.28 9.94
N ASP A 59 -15.29 -2.71 10.77
CA ASP A 59 -14.44 -1.59 10.36
C ASP A 59 -13.53 -1.98 9.20
N LEU A 60 -13.00 -3.22 9.21
CA LEU A 60 -12.19 -3.71 8.11
C LEU A 60 -13.02 -3.85 6.82
N GLU A 61 -14.24 -4.41 6.89
CA GLU A 61 -15.12 -4.51 5.72
C GLU A 61 -15.40 -3.13 5.11
N GLU A 62 -15.74 -2.15 5.95
CA GLU A 62 -15.97 -0.79 5.51
C GLU A 62 -14.71 -0.12 4.94
N ALA A 63 -13.55 -0.32 5.57
CA ALA A 63 -12.28 0.21 5.08
C ALA A 63 -11.91 -0.38 3.72
N LEU A 64 -12.17 -1.66 3.49
CA LEU A 64 -11.92 -2.33 2.21
C LEU A 64 -12.85 -1.81 1.09
N GLU A 65 -14.10 -1.48 1.41
CA GLU A 65 -15.05 -0.95 0.44
C GLU A 65 -14.88 0.55 0.20
N MET A 66 -14.64 1.31 1.27
CA MET A 66 -14.65 2.77 1.22
C MET A 66 -13.26 3.38 1.03
N GLY A 67 -12.17 2.63 1.27
CA GLY A 67 -10.81 3.14 1.15
C GLY A 67 -10.56 4.37 2.01
N MET A 68 -10.04 5.45 1.42
CA MET A 68 -9.76 6.69 2.15
C MET A 68 -11.02 7.42 2.64
N ASP A 69 -12.20 7.15 2.09
CA ASP A 69 -13.44 7.72 2.64
C ASP A 69 -13.70 7.20 4.06
N TRP A 70 -13.41 5.92 4.31
CA TRP A 70 -13.41 5.37 5.65
C TRP A 70 -12.37 6.06 6.54
N SER A 71 -11.14 6.16 6.06
CA SER A 71 -10.04 6.79 6.82
C SER A 71 -10.33 8.26 7.16
N LEU A 72 -10.97 9.00 6.25
CA LEU A 72 -11.39 10.39 6.47
C LEU A 72 -12.49 10.47 7.55
N ARG A 73 -13.48 9.59 7.46
CA ARG A 73 -14.56 9.53 8.46
C ARG A 73 -14.04 9.24 9.86
N GLU A 74 -13.06 8.34 9.97
CA GLU A 74 -12.45 7.96 11.25
C GLU A 74 -11.34 8.94 11.72
N GLY A 75 -11.01 9.96 10.92
CA GLY A 75 -10.05 11.00 11.30
C GLY A 75 -8.58 10.62 11.13
N TYR A 76 -8.26 9.63 10.30
CA TYR A 76 -6.88 9.20 10.03
C TYR A 76 -6.24 9.93 8.85
N VAL A 77 -7.01 10.62 8.03
CA VAL A 77 -6.53 11.39 6.89
C VAL A 77 -7.26 12.73 6.82
N TRP A 78 -6.67 13.70 6.12
CA TRP A 78 -7.30 14.96 5.77
C TRP A 78 -8.00 14.87 4.40
N ALA A 79 -8.95 15.75 4.14
CA ALA A 79 -9.68 15.74 2.86
C ALA A 79 -8.74 15.96 1.66
N GLU A 80 -7.74 16.80 1.84
CA GLU A 80 -6.72 17.11 0.84
C GLU A 80 -5.86 15.91 0.45
N ASP A 81 -5.67 14.94 1.35
CA ASP A 81 -4.88 13.74 1.06
C ASP A 81 -5.46 12.92 -0.09
N LYS A 82 -6.77 12.98 -0.28
CA LYS A 82 -7.47 12.27 -1.36
C LYS A 82 -7.07 12.79 -2.74
N GLU A 83 -6.79 14.08 -2.87
CA GLU A 83 -6.37 14.71 -4.13
C GLU A 83 -4.98 14.23 -4.58
N HIS A 84 -4.18 13.73 -3.64
CA HIS A 84 -2.84 13.20 -3.86
C HIS A 84 -2.80 11.67 -3.88
N CYS A 85 -3.96 11.01 -3.93
CA CYS A 85 -4.10 9.56 -4.04
C CYS A 85 -4.65 9.16 -5.39
N GLU A 86 -4.12 8.06 -5.92
CA GLU A 86 -4.70 7.39 -7.09
C GLU A 86 -6.19 7.10 -6.84
N GLU A 87 -7.03 7.37 -7.83
CA GLU A 87 -8.50 7.21 -7.78
C GLU A 87 -9.15 7.89 -6.56
N TYR A 88 -8.57 9.01 -6.09
CA TYR A 88 -9.01 9.69 -4.87
C TYR A 88 -9.06 8.78 -3.64
N GLY A 89 -8.20 7.74 -3.65
CA GLY A 89 -8.06 6.81 -2.54
C GLY A 89 -9.21 5.81 -2.38
N ARG A 90 -10.06 5.64 -3.40
CA ARG A 90 -11.16 4.68 -3.37
C ARG A 90 -11.41 4.06 -4.74
N MET A 91 -11.36 2.74 -4.79
CA MET A 91 -11.81 1.96 -5.96
C MET A 91 -13.31 1.70 -5.83
N LEU A 92 -14.11 2.27 -6.76
CA LEU A 92 -15.58 2.20 -6.69
C LEU A 92 -16.14 0.78 -6.85
N ASN A 93 -15.38 -0.12 -7.47
CA ASN A 93 -15.75 -1.51 -7.70
C ASN A 93 -15.18 -2.47 -6.65
N ALA A 94 -14.60 -1.96 -5.56
CA ALA A 94 -14.09 -2.78 -4.48
C ALA A 94 -15.23 -3.58 -3.83
N ASP A 95 -15.08 -4.90 -3.78
CA ASP A 95 -16.07 -5.81 -3.21
C ASP A 95 -15.41 -6.71 -2.14
N PRO A 96 -15.49 -6.36 -0.86
CA PRO A 96 -14.91 -7.16 0.21
C PRO A 96 -15.51 -8.54 0.36
N SER A 97 -16.69 -8.83 -0.24
CA SER A 97 -17.29 -10.16 -0.22
C SER A 97 -16.47 -11.20 -1.01
N LYS A 98 -15.63 -10.75 -1.95
CA LYS A 98 -14.73 -11.59 -2.73
C LYS A 98 -13.45 -11.98 -1.99
N VAL A 99 -13.20 -11.35 -0.87
CA VAL A 99 -11.99 -11.60 -0.05
C VAL A 99 -12.26 -12.70 0.98
N SER A 100 -11.33 -13.66 1.06
CA SER A 100 -11.45 -14.77 2.00
C SER A 100 -11.36 -14.29 3.47
N LEU A 101 -12.05 -15.00 4.36
CA LEU A 101 -11.94 -14.78 5.81
C LEU A 101 -10.49 -14.91 6.32
N ARG A 102 -9.68 -15.73 5.65
CA ARG A 102 -8.27 -15.90 5.99
C ARG A 102 -7.49 -14.62 5.70
N ALA A 103 -7.69 -14.00 4.55
CA ALA A 103 -7.07 -12.74 4.21
C ALA A 103 -7.50 -11.63 5.18
N LYS A 104 -8.78 -11.51 5.48
CA LYS A 104 -9.32 -10.54 6.45
C LYS A 104 -8.71 -10.72 7.85
N LYS A 105 -8.62 -11.95 8.34
CA LYS A 105 -7.97 -12.25 9.64
C LYS A 105 -6.48 -11.89 9.66
N ARG A 106 -5.79 -11.99 8.53
CA ARG A 106 -4.38 -11.54 8.42
C ARG A 106 -4.26 -10.02 8.39
N GLY A 107 -5.17 -9.35 7.71
CA GLY A 107 -5.17 -7.90 7.56
C GLY A 107 -5.58 -7.14 8.81
N LEU A 108 -6.59 -7.65 9.52
CA LEU A 108 -7.22 -6.97 10.66
C LEU A 108 -6.22 -6.41 11.71
N PRO A 109 -5.22 -7.16 12.18
CA PRO A 109 -4.26 -6.64 13.15
C PRO A 109 -3.16 -5.76 12.52
N GLN A 110 -3.06 -5.68 11.20
CA GLN A 110 -1.93 -5.08 10.50
C GLN A 110 -2.21 -3.71 9.87
N LEU A 111 -3.46 -3.25 9.89
CA LEU A 111 -3.75 -1.90 9.39
C LEU A 111 -3.02 -0.85 10.25
N GLY A 112 -2.34 0.09 9.59
CA GLY A 112 -1.50 1.08 10.27
C GLY A 112 -0.12 0.56 10.69
N THR A 113 0.36 -0.56 10.12
CA THR A 113 1.75 -1.02 10.27
C THR A 113 2.57 -0.72 9.03
N LEU A 114 3.85 -0.47 9.19
CA LEU A 114 4.78 -0.26 8.08
C LEU A 114 5.12 -1.56 7.36
N GLY A 115 5.59 -2.55 8.07
CA GLY A 115 5.99 -3.85 7.52
C GLY A 115 7.45 -4.20 7.70
N ALA A 116 7.96 -5.02 6.79
CA ALA A 116 9.32 -5.53 6.77
C ALA A 116 9.80 -5.73 5.31
N GLY A 117 11.04 -6.16 5.15
CA GLY A 117 11.64 -6.36 3.83
C GLY A 117 12.01 -5.01 3.20
N ASN A 118 11.42 -4.73 2.04
CA ASN A 118 11.62 -3.48 1.31
C ASN A 118 10.69 -2.34 1.78
N HIS A 119 9.90 -2.53 2.83
CA HIS A 119 9.09 -1.45 3.41
C HIS A 119 9.93 -0.59 4.35
N TYR A 120 9.77 0.72 4.24
CA TYR A 120 10.55 1.69 5.02
C TYR A 120 9.78 3.00 5.25
N ALA A 121 10.23 3.76 6.23
CA ALA A 121 9.96 5.18 6.39
C ALA A 121 11.30 5.89 6.54
N GLU A 122 11.57 6.83 5.67
CA GLU A 122 12.87 7.52 5.60
C GLU A 122 12.68 9.03 5.63
N ILE A 123 13.64 9.69 6.28
CA ILE A 123 13.82 11.14 6.16
C ILE A 123 14.85 11.36 5.07
N GLN A 124 14.48 12.07 4.04
CA GLN A 124 15.31 12.32 2.86
C GLN A 124 15.60 13.81 2.71
N VAL A 125 16.68 14.12 2.02
CA VAL A 125 17.05 15.49 1.67
C VAL A 125 17.11 15.59 0.16
N VAL A 126 16.50 16.62 -0.41
CA VAL A 126 16.57 16.90 -1.85
C VAL A 126 18.03 17.25 -2.20
N ASP A 127 18.69 16.38 -2.96
CA ASP A 127 20.08 16.57 -3.37
C ASP A 127 20.18 17.36 -4.68
N GLU A 128 19.34 17.04 -5.67
CA GLU A 128 19.37 17.70 -6.97
C GLU A 128 17.95 17.82 -7.56
N ILE A 129 17.68 18.91 -8.27
CA ILE A 129 16.43 19.15 -8.99
C ILE A 129 16.76 19.21 -10.48
N TYR A 130 16.33 18.20 -11.23
CA TYR A 130 16.56 18.11 -12.68
C TYR A 130 15.57 18.95 -13.48
N ASP A 131 14.33 19.04 -13.00
CA ASP A 131 13.27 19.87 -13.61
C ASP A 131 12.51 20.65 -12.53
N LYS A 132 12.66 21.97 -12.55
CA LYS A 132 12.09 22.85 -11.53
C LYS A 132 10.58 22.92 -11.57
N TRP A 133 9.98 22.82 -12.76
CA TRP A 133 8.54 22.88 -12.90
C TRP A 133 7.90 21.62 -12.30
N SER A 134 8.41 20.45 -12.68
CA SER A 134 7.92 19.17 -12.13
C SER A 134 8.11 19.08 -10.62
N ALA A 135 9.26 19.52 -10.10
CA ALA A 135 9.53 19.54 -8.67
C ALA A 135 8.54 20.45 -7.91
N SER A 136 8.25 21.64 -8.45
CA SER A 136 7.30 22.56 -7.81
C SER A 136 5.87 22.01 -7.74
N GLN A 137 5.46 21.19 -8.73
CA GLN A 137 4.15 20.52 -8.70
C GLN A 137 4.04 19.49 -7.56
N MET A 138 5.16 18.99 -7.06
CA MET A 138 5.27 18.07 -5.92
C MET A 138 5.58 18.77 -4.59
N GLY A 139 5.58 20.12 -4.57
CA GLY A 139 5.93 20.89 -3.38
C GLY A 139 7.42 20.81 -3.02
N ILE A 140 8.28 20.52 -4.00
CA ILE A 140 9.73 20.49 -3.86
C ILE A 140 10.28 21.78 -4.52
N GLU A 141 10.87 22.66 -3.71
CA GLU A 141 11.26 23.99 -4.15
C GLU A 141 12.77 24.12 -4.37
N GLU A 142 13.56 23.58 -3.45
CA GLU A 142 15.01 23.80 -3.44
C GLU A 142 15.78 22.56 -2.93
N LYS A 143 17.07 22.49 -3.34
CA LYS A 143 18.05 21.58 -2.76
C LYS A 143 18.21 21.83 -1.27
N GLY A 144 18.27 20.75 -0.48
CA GLY A 144 18.36 20.80 0.98
C GLY A 144 17.01 20.74 1.70
N GLN A 145 15.89 20.82 0.96
CA GLN A 145 14.56 20.59 1.54
C GLN A 145 14.42 19.14 2.02
N VAL A 146 13.77 18.97 3.16
CA VAL A 146 13.52 17.64 3.76
C VAL A 146 12.20 17.08 3.27
N CYS A 147 12.22 15.81 2.89
CA CYS A 147 11.04 15.03 2.55
C CYS A 147 10.96 13.79 3.45
N VAL A 148 9.77 13.23 3.58
CA VAL A 148 9.55 11.94 4.23
C VAL A 148 9.02 10.97 3.18
N MET A 149 9.73 9.86 2.97
CA MET A 149 9.29 8.81 2.07
C MET A 149 8.81 7.61 2.87
N ILE A 150 7.64 7.11 2.52
CA ILE A 150 7.04 5.92 3.16
C ILE A 150 6.76 4.91 2.06
N HIS A 151 7.35 3.73 2.18
CA HIS A 151 7.09 2.60 1.31
C HIS A 151 6.43 1.49 2.14
N SER A 152 5.20 1.17 1.82
CA SER A 152 4.43 0.11 2.46
C SER A 152 3.46 -0.51 1.45
N GLY A 153 2.76 -1.55 1.85
CA GLY A 153 1.83 -2.26 0.98
C GLY A 153 0.66 -2.86 1.75
N SER A 154 -0.03 -3.79 1.12
CA SER A 154 -1.22 -4.46 1.66
C SER A 154 -0.93 -5.48 2.76
N ARG A 155 0.33 -5.63 3.14
CA ARG A 155 0.79 -6.51 4.20
C ARG A 155 0.31 -7.96 3.97
N GLY A 156 0.05 -8.71 5.03
CA GLY A 156 -0.45 -10.09 4.95
C GLY A 156 -1.82 -10.24 4.31
N PHE A 157 -2.60 -9.17 4.26
CA PHE A 157 -3.91 -9.14 3.59
C PHE A 157 -3.77 -9.40 2.09
N GLY A 158 -3.14 -8.51 1.35
CA GLY A 158 -3.00 -8.64 -0.10
C GLY A 158 -2.16 -9.85 -0.51
N HIS A 159 -1.15 -10.21 0.27
CA HIS A 159 -0.40 -11.44 0.05
C HIS A 159 -1.29 -12.69 0.11
N GLN A 160 -2.28 -12.72 1.02
CA GLN A 160 -3.23 -13.82 1.08
C GLN A 160 -4.24 -13.76 -0.07
N VAL A 161 -4.71 -12.56 -0.43
CA VAL A 161 -5.59 -12.37 -1.60
C VAL A 161 -4.92 -12.89 -2.87
N ALA A 162 -3.67 -12.52 -3.12
CA ALA A 162 -2.91 -13.01 -4.26
C ALA A 162 -2.77 -14.54 -4.24
N THR A 163 -2.47 -15.12 -3.07
CA THR A 163 -2.35 -16.56 -2.91
C THR A 163 -3.67 -17.29 -3.23
N ASP A 164 -4.79 -16.76 -2.72
CA ASP A 164 -6.12 -17.34 -2.94
C ASP A 164 -6.53 -17.22 -4.42
N ALA A 165 -6.23 -16.07 -5.06
CA ALA A 165 -6.48 -15.86 -6.47
C ALA A 165 -5.68 -16.82 -7.36
N LEU A 166 -4.38 -17.06 -7.07
CA LEU A 166 -3.58 -18.02 -7.81
C LEU A 166 -4.21 -19.42 -7.82
N VAL A 167 -4.73 -19.88 -6.68
CA VAL A 167 -5.39 -21.20 -6.59
C VAL A 167 -6.64 -21.27 -7.46
N GLN A 168 -7.42 -20.19 -7.55
CA GLN A 168 -8.59 -20.14 -8.42
C GLN A 168 -8.18 -20.07 -9.89
N MET A 169 -7.17 -19.28 -10.21
CA MET A 169 -6.66 -19.16 -11.57
C MET A 169 -6.04 -20.46 -12.10
N GLU A 170 -5.38 -21.27 -11.26
CA GLU A 170 -4.92 -22.59 -11.65
C GLU A 170 -6.06 -23.51 -12.11
N LYS A 171 -7.25 -23.41 -11.48
CA LYS A 171 -8.45 -24.14 -11.90
C LYS A 171 -8.98 -23.61 -13.22
N ALA A 172 -9.03 -22.30 -13.40
CA ALA A 172 -9.44 -21.65 -14.65
C ALA A 172 -8.49 -22.02 -15.80
N MET A 173 -7.18 -22.02 -15.57
CA MET A 173 -6.18 -22.41 -16.56
C MET A 173 -6.39 -23.86 -17.06
N LYS A 174 -6.71 -24.80 -16.15
CA LYS A 174 -7.01 -26.18 -16.55
C LYS A 174 -8.27 -26.27 -17.43
N ARG A 175 -9.31 -25.52 -17.08
CA ARG A 175 -10.55 -25.42 -17.88
C ARG A 175 -10.27 -24.82 -19.26
N ASP A 176 -9.48 -23.76 -19.31
CA ASP A 176 -9.26 -22.96 -20.51
C ASP A 176 -8.03 -23.40 -21.33
N GLN A 177 -7.36 -24.48 -20.90
CA GLN A 177 -6.16 -25.04 -21.53
C GLN A 177 -5.03 -24.02 -21.69
N ILE A 178 -4.80 -23.21 -20.64
CA ILE A 178 -3.71 -22.25 -20.58
C ILE A 178 -2.53 -22.86 -19.82
N GLU A 179 -1.34 -22.74 -20.37
CA GLU A 179 -0.09 -23.18 -19.76
C GLU A 179 0.83 -22.00 -19.48
N VAL A 180 1.52 -22.02 -18.35
CA VAL A 180 2.54 -21.04 -17.96
C VAL A 180 3.77 -21.75 -17.44
N ASN A 181 4.92 -21.14 -17.60
CA ASN A 181 6.21 -21.74 -17.20
C ASN A 181 6.46 -21.66 -15.68
N ASP A 182 5.76 -20.77 -14.99
CA ASP A 182 5.88 -20.59 -13.54
C ASP A 182 4.49 -20.51 -12.93
N ARG A 183 4.27 -21.29 -11.86
CA ARG A 183 3.01 -21.29 -11.12
C ARG A 183 2.61 -19.90 -10.60
N GLN A 184 3.59 -19.06 -10.29
CA GLN A 184 3.33 -17.69 -9.85
C GLN A 184 2.67 -16.83 -10.93
N LEU A 185 2.79 -17.23 -12.19
CA LEU A 185 2.15 -16.56 -13.32
C LEU A 185 0.76 -17.12 -13.64
N ALA A 186 0.17 -17.91 -12.74
CA ALA A 186 -1.19 -18.40 -12.95
C ALA A 186 -2.12 -17.23 -13.30
N CYS A 187 -3.01 -17.48 -14.28
CA CYS A 187 -3.81 -16.44 -14.90
C CYS A 187 -5.20 -16.95 -15.28
N ALA A 188 -6.10 -16.02 -15.49
CA ALA A 188 -7.43 -16.30 -16.02
C ALA A 188 -7.78 -15.36 -17.16
N ARG A 189 -8.77 -15.70 -17.97
CA ARG A 189 -9.32 -14.78 -18.96
C ARG A 189 -10.00 -13.63 -18.23
N ILE A 190 -9.74 -12.40 -18.65
CA ILE A 190 -10.27 -11.20 -18.00
C ILE A 190 -11.81 -11.22 -17.91
N ASN A 191 -12.49 -11.82 -18.88
CA ASN A 191 -13.96 -11.93 -18.90
C ASN A 191 -14.51 -13.20 -18.23
N SER A 192 -13.65 -14.01 -17.57
CA SER A 192 -14.12 -15.13 -16.75
C SER A 192 -14.48 -14.64 -15.34
N GLN A 193 -15.19 -15.48 -14.58
CA GLN A 193 -15.53 -15.15 -13.19
C GLN A 193 -14.27 -14.90 -12.36
N GLU A 194 -13.26 -15.76 -12.52
CA GLU A 194 -11.98 -15.65 -11.80
C GLU A 194 -11.17 -14.40 -12.21
N GLY A 195 -11.40 -13.89 -13.42
CA GLY A 195 -10.76 -12.68 -13.91
C GLY A 195 -11.47 -11.39 -13.48
N GLN A 196 -12.76 -11.49 -13.10
CA GLN A 196 -13.57 -10.37 -12.63
C GLN A 196 -13.55 -10.25 -11.10
N ASP A 197 -13.48 -11.39 -10.38
CA ASP A 197 -13.35 -11.44 -8.93
C ASP A 197 -11.98 -10.93 -8.44
#